data_0ee88cf5dc4c070a0bceae607e3bbdd9
#
_entry.id   0ee88cf5dc4c070a0bceae607e3bbdd9
#
_cell.length_a   1.000
_cell.length_b   1.000
_cell.length_c   1.000
_cell.angle_alpha   90.00
_cell.angle_beta   90.00
_cell.angle_gamma   90.00
#
_symmetry.space_group_name_H-M   'P 1'
#
loop_
_entity.id
_entity.type
_entity.pdbx_description
1 polymer ?
#
loop_
_entity_poly.entity_id
_entity_poly.type
_entity_poly.pdbx_seq_one_letter_code
_entity_poly.pdbx_strand_id
1 'polypeptide(L)'
;VPLGNYMFDHFGSRVLMIGSEYVYPYETNRLMSDLLYERGGSKLGEYYLPLKNARAEDFARLMVKARELQPSFIFSTVVGETMAHLYQAYAEAGLDPTVMPIASVTTSETDIQQMGVHLGTGHISAATYFQSIDTPLNRQCIAQYREMFGQHQVTDRCWEAAYFQVHLLAKAIARAGSTEVEDVLQTMRGLEYDAPQGRVRIDEHNHHTYLYSRIGRANAEGQFDILYESQNALKPDPYAIAPDFSGWSSQSGRRP
;
A
#
# COMPACT_ATOMS: atom_id res chain seq x y z
N VAL A 1 3.96 9.22 1.58
CA VAL A 1 5.25 9.83 1.94
C VAL A 1 6.31 8.75 2.22
N PRO A 2 6.17 7.80 3.17
CA PRO A 2 7.24 6.85 3.47
C PRO A 2 7.75 6.06 2.25
N LEU A 3 6.85 5.54 1.39
CA LEU A 3 7.27 4.83 0.18
C LEU A 3 8.12 5.70 -0.74
N GLY A 4 7.69 6.94 -1.03
CA GLY A 4 8.43 7.83 -1.92
C GLY A 4 9.84 8.09 -1.41
N ASN A 5 9.96 8.48 -0.14
CA ASN A 5 11.27 8.71 0.48
C ASN A 5 12.15 7.46 0.47
N TYR A 6 11.59 6.29 0.82
CA TYR A 6 12.33 5.04 0.76
C TYR A 6 12.86 4.76 -0.67
N MET A 7 12.00 4.94 -1.69
CA MET A 7 12.39 4.72 -3.07
C MET A 7 13.46 5.70 -3.55
N PHE A 8 13.35 6.97 -3.17
CA PHE A 8 14.35 7.98 -3.54
C PHE A 8 15.71 7.70 -2.91
N ASP A 9 15.73 7.27 -1.65
CA ASP A 9 16.98 6.98 -0.93
C ASP A 9 17.68 5.69 -1.43
N HIS A 10 16.94 4.72 -1.97
CA HIS A 10 17.49 3.41 -2.34
C HIS A 10 17.62 3.19 -3.87
N PHE A 11 16.79 3.84 -4.67
CA PHE A 11 16.76 3.62 -6.13
C PHE A 11 17.01 4.91 -6.91
N GLY A 12 16.73 6.07 -6.32
CA GLY A 12 16.88 7.38 -6.95
C GLY A 12 15.55 8.02 -7.30
N SER A 13 15.62 9.27 -7.81
CA SER A 13 14.48 10.18 -7.92
C SER A 13 14.06 10.48 -9.37
N ARG A 14 14.25 9.55 -10.30
CA ARG A 14 13.73 9.62 -11.67
C ARG A 14 12.53 8.68 -11.80
N VAL A 15 11.31 9.21 -11.86
CA VAL A 15 10.10 8.41 -11.65
C VAL A 15 9.21 8.41 -12.90
N LEU A 16 8.80 7.21 -13.32
CA LEU A 16 7.73 6.99 -14.26
C LEU A 16 6.46 6.59 -13.48
N MET A 17 5.34 7.27 -13.71
CA MET A 17 4.08 7.02 -13.00
C MET A 17 3.07 6.37 -13.91
N ILE A 18 2.43 5.29 -13.44
CA ILE A 18 1.39 4.56 -14.16
C ILE A 18 0.22 4.32 -13.22
N GLY A 19 -0.98 4.74 -13.60
CA GLY A 19 -2.19 4.59 -12.78
C GLY A 19 -3.41 4.15 -13.58
N SER A 20 -4.44 3.72 -12.88
CA SER A 20 -5.77 3.54 -13.45
C SER A 20 -6.49 4.88 -13.54
N GLU A 21 -7.36 5.03 -14.56
CA GLU A 21 -8.04 6.30 -14.85
C GLU A 21 -9.24 6.52 -13.92
N TYR A 22 -9.00 7.06 -12.71
CA TYR A 22 -10.02 7.56 -11.78
C TYR A 22 -9.38 8.40 -10.65
N VAL A 23 -10.21 8.97 -9.76
CA VAL A 23 -9.79 9.99 -8.78
C VAL A 23 -8.63 9.57 -7.88
N TYR A 24 -8.62 8.33 -7.35
CA TYR A 24 -7.59 7.88 -6.40
C TYR A 24 -6.17 7.89 -7.01
N PRO A 25 -5.90 7.31 -8.22
CA PRO A 25 -4.60 7.44 -8.87
C PRO A 25 -4.19 8.88 -9.16
N TYR A 26 -5.12 9.74 -9.60
CA TYR A 26 -4.80 11.13 -9.87
C TYR A 26 -4.28 11.86 -8.63
N GLU A 27 -4.98 11.72 -7.49
CA GLU A 27 -4.59 12.37 -6.24
C GLU A 27 -3.31 11.75 -5.66
N THR A 28 -3.18 10.43 -5.72
CA THR A 28 -1.98 9.74 -5.22
C THR A 28 -0.74 10.10 -6.04
N ASN A 29 -0.85 10.16 -7.37
CA ASN A 29 0.25 10.56 -8.25
C ASN A 29 0.60 12.05 -8.09
N ARG A 30 -0.40 12.91 -7.83
CA ARG A 30 -0.18 14.32 -7.48
C ARG A 30 0.69 14.42 -6.22
N LEU A 31 0.32 13.74 -5.14
CA LEU A 31 1.10 13.74 -3.89
C LEU A 31 2.51 13.19 -4.07
N MET A 32 2.67 12.13 -4.89
CA MET A 32 3.99 11.61 -5.22
C MET A 32 4.80 12.62 -6.05
N SER A 33 4.15 13.35 -6.97
CA SER A 33 4.81 14.40 -7.75
C SER A 33 5.28 15.56 -6.88
N ASP A 34 4.44 16.01 -5.93
CA ASP A 34 4.78 17.07 -4.99
C ASP A 34 6.01 16.68 -4.15
N LEU A 35 5.99 15.48 -3.57
CA LEU A 35 7.13 14.94 -2.81
C LEU A 35 8.39 14.81 -3.68
N LEU A 36 8.23 14.34 -4.92
CA LEU A 36 9.35 14.18 -5.86
C LEU A 36 10.02 15.52 -6.17
N TYR A 37 9.23 16.56 -6.47
CA TYR A 37 9.76 17.90 -6.78
C TYR A 37 10.40 18.56 -5.56
N GLU A 38 9.84 18.39 -4.38
CA GLU A 38 10.44 18.87 -3.13
C GLU A 38 11.83 18.27 -2.88
N ARG A 39 12.01 16.99 -3.27
CA ARG A 39 13.29 16.29 -3.17
C ARG A 39 14.22 16.52 -4.37
N GLY A 40 13.88 17.45 -5.28
CA GLY A 40 14.68 17.75 -6.46
C GLY A 40 14.70 16.64 -7.52
N GLY A 41 13.73 15.75 -7.50
CA GLY A 41 13.61 14.64 -8.45
C GLY A 41 12.95 15.02 -9.78
N SER A 42 12.80 14.06 -10.66
CA SER A 42 12.29 14.25 -12.02
C SER A 42 11.17 13.27 -12.34
N LYS A 43 9.99 13.79 -12.70
CA LYS A 43 8.89 13.02 -13.27
C LYS A 43 9.15 12.83 -14.78
N LEU A 44 9.44 11.60 -15.20
CA LEU A 44 9.77 11.26 -16.59
C LEU A 44 8.54 11.06 -17.47
N GLY A 45 7.41 10.77 -16.84
CA GLY A 45 6.12 10.62 -17.50
C GLY A 45 5.06 10.19 -16.48
N GLU A 46 3.81 10.44 -16.85
CA GLU A 46 2.64 10.08 -16.06
C GLU A 46 1.55 9.60 -17.02
N TYR A 47 1.12 8.35 -16.84
CA TYR A 47 0.20 7.69 -17.76
C TYR A 47 -0.94 7.04 -16.99
N TYR A 48 -2.14 7.18 -17.53
CA TYR A 48 -3.34 6.58 -17.01
C TYR A 48 -3.96 5.66 -18.05
N LEU A 49 -4.36 4.48 -17.60
CA LEU A 49 -5.05 3.50 -18.43
C LEU A 49 -6.47 3.27 -17.90
N PRO A 50 -7.43 2.92 -18.76
CA PRO A 50 -8.80 2.66 -18.34
C PRO A 50 -8.85 1.71 -17.14
N LEU A 51 -9.66 2.04 -16.13
CA LEU A 51 -9.84 1.22 -14.92
C LEU A 51 -10.30 -0.19 -15.26
N LYS A 52 -11.12 -0.30 -16.29
CA LYS A 52 -11.59 -1.58 -16.85
C LYS A 52 -11.17 -1.66 -18.32
N ASN A 53 -10.89 -2.87 -18.80
CA ASN A 53 -10.57 -3.15 -20.19
C ASN A 53 -9.25 -2.52 -20.72
N ALA A 54 -8.34 -2.07 -19.86
CA ALA A 54 -6.99 -1.78 -20.30
C ALA A 54 -6.34 -3.08 -20.80
N ARG A 55 -5.75 -3.03 -22.00
CA ARG A 55 -5.23 -4.22 -22.67
C ARG A 55 -3.76 -4.43 -22.35
N ALA A 56 -3.29 -5.66 -22.45
CA ALA A 56 -1.88 -6.00 -22.25
C ALA A 56 -0.94 -5.16 -23.13
N GLU A 57 -1.35 -4.90 -24.39
CA GLU A 57 -0.55 -4.11 -25.34
C GLU A 57 -0.39 -2.64 -24.90
N ASP A 58 -1.33 -2.09 -24.12
CA ASP A 58 -1.23 -0.74 -23.59
C ASP A 58 -0.10 -0.66 -22.57
N PHE A 59 0.01 -1.66 -21.68
CA PHE A 59 1.11 -1.78 -20.73
C PHE A 59 2.44 -2.10 -21.40
N ALA A 60 2.44 -2.97 -22.44
CA ALA A 60 3.65 -3.27 -23.20
C ALA A 60 4.27 -2.00 -23.82
N ARG A 61 3.44 -1.11 -24.38
CA ARG A 61 3.90 0.20 -24.91
C ARG A 61 4.52 1.09 -23.81
N LEU A 62 3.98 1.04 -22.59
CA LEU A 62 4.56 1.78 -21.47
C LEU A 62 5.89 1.19 -20.99
N MET A 63 6.08 -0.14 -21.10
CA MET A 63 7.37 -0.75 -20.77
C MET A 63 8.45 -0.44 -21.81
N VAL A 64 8.09 -0.27 -23.09
CA VAL A 64 9.03 0.28 -24.09
C VAL A 64 9.50 1.67 -23.68
N LYS A 65 8.58 2.56 -23.27
CA LYS A 65 8.93 3.89 -22.73
C LYS A 65 9.80 3.81 -21.47
N ALA A 66 9.51 2.88 -20.55
CA ALA A 66 10.32 2.69 -19.36
C ALA A 66 11.77 2.30 -19.73
N ARG A 67 11.96 1.44 -20.72
CA ARG A 67 13.30 1.09 -21.23
C ARG A 67 14.05 2.27 -21.86
N GLU A 68 13.33 3.16 -22.57
CA GLU A 68 13.91 4.35 -23.19
C GLU A 68 14.27 5.42 -22.16
N LEU A 69 13.37 5.66 -21.21
CA LEU A 69 13.50 6.73 -20.21
C LEU A 69 14.41 6.35 -19.04
N GLN A 70 14.61 5.07 -18.79
CA GLN A 70 15.44 4.54 -17.69
C GLN A 70 15.07 5.20 -16.34
N PRO A 71 13.82 5.08 -15.85
CA PRO A 71 13.48 5.57 -14.53
C PRO A 71 14.22 4.79 -13.44
N SER A 72 14.39 5.41 -12.29
CA SER A 72 14.89 4.74 -11.08
C SER A 72 13.90 3.69 -10.57
N PHE A 73 12.61 3.95 -10.75
CA PHE A 73 11.52 3.03 -10.46
C PHE A 73 10.24 3.45 -11.19
N ILE A 74 9.29 2.53 -11.29
CA ILE A 74 7.94 2.78 -11.78
C ILE A 74 7.01 2.92 -10.57
N PHE A 75 6.40 4.09 -10.37
CA PHE A 75 5.38 4.27 -9.34
C PHE A 75 4.02 3.84 -9.89
N SER A 76 3.40 2.85 -9.24
CA SER A 76 2.16 2.24 -9.69
C SER A 76 0.99 2.53 -8.75
N THR A 77 -0.08 3.07 -9.34
CA THR A 77 -1.43 3.20 -8.76
C THR A 77 -2.47 2.46 -9.61
N VAL A 78 -2.02 1.45 -10.35
CA VAL A 78 -2.89 0.54 -11.11
C VAL A 78 -3.63 -0.37 -10.13
N VAL A 79 -4.92 -0.60 -10.36
CA VAL A 79 -5.78 -1.41 -9.50
C VAL A 79 -6.58 -2.45 -10.27
N GLY A 80 -7.03 -3.48 -9.56
CA GLY A 80 -7.93 -4.50 -10.08
C GLY A 80 -7.27 -5.43 -11.11
N GLU A 81 -8.09 -6.04 -11.96
CA GLU A 81 -7.67 -7.08 -12.90
C GLU A 81 -6.55 -6.65 -13.86
N THR A 82 -6.47 -5.36 -14.17
CA THR A 82 -5.46 -4.81 -15.09
C THR A 82 -4.05 -4.77 -14.48
N MET A 83 -3.93 -4.93 -13.17
CA MET A 83 -2.63 -4.97 -12.48
C MET A 83 -1.75 -6.12 -13.00
N ALA A 84 -2.33 -7.29 -13.21
CA ALA A 84 -1.60 -8.44 -13.77
C ALA A 84 -0.95 -8.12 -15.12
N HIS A 85 -1.61 -7.34 -15.99
CA HIS A 85 -1.05 -6.93 -17.27
C HIS A 85 0.18 -6.01 -17.13
N LEU A 86 0.21 -5.15 -16.11
CA LEU A 86 1.38 -4.32 -15.84
C LEU A 86 2.60 -5.17 -15.47
N TYR A 87 2.44 -6.09 -14.53
CA TYR A 87 3.54 -6.95 -14.07
C TYR A 87 3.99 -7.94 -15.15
N GLN A 88 3.05 -8.48 -15.91
CA GLN A 88 3.35 -9.34 -17.05
C GLN A 88 4.16 -8.57 -18.11
N ALA A 89 3.71 -7.39 -18.52
CA ALA A 89 4.41 -6.55 -19.49
C ALA A 89 5.81 -6.14 -19.00
N TYR A 90 5.95 -5.89 -17.71
CA TYR A 90 7.24 -5.62 -17.08
C TYR A 90 8.21 -6.81 -17.23
N ALA A 91 7.76 -8.02 -16.90
CA ALA A 91 8.56 -9.24 -17.02
C ALA A 91 8.91 -9.55 -18.48
N GLU A 92 7.96 -9.43 -19.40
CA GLU A 92 8.16 -9.64 -20.85
C GLU A 92 9.15 -8.63 -21.45
N ALA A 93 9.20 -7.41 -20.92
CA ALA A 93 10.18 -6.41 -21.30
C ALA A 93 11.60 -6.74 -20.80
N GLY A 94 11.78 -7.78 -19.98
CA GLY A 94 13.07 -8.18 -19.43
C GLY A 94 13.66 -7.14 -18.47
N LEU A 95 12.82 -6.41 -17.76
CA LEU A 95 13.23 -5.44 -16.75
C LEU A 95 13.57 -6.15 -15.44
N ASP A 96 14.54 -5.59 -14.70
CA ASP A 96 15.03 -6.17 -13.45
C ASP A 96 14.51 -5.39 -12.23
N PRO A 97 13.70 -6.01 -11.34
CA PRO A 97 13.17 -5.34 -10.16
C PRO A 97 14.24 -4.98 -9.12
N THR A 98 15.44 -5.51 -9.22
CA THR A 98 16.56 -5.09 -8.35
C THR A 98 17.14 -3.72 -8.77
N VAL A 99 16.92 -3.32 -10.01
CA VAL A 99 17.43 -2.06 -10.59
C VAL A 99 16.31 -1.03 -10.77
N MET A 100 15.16 -1.46 -11.29
CA MET A 100 14.04 -0.60 -11.65
C MET A 100 12.71 -1.22 -11.15
N PRO A 101 12.48 -1.34 -9.84
CA PRO A 101 11.26 -2.00 -9.35
C PRO A 101 9.98 -1.22 -9.71
N ILE A 102 8.86 -1.93 -9.74
CA ILE A 102 7.56 -1.32 -9.54
C ILE A 102 7.41 -1.03 -8.05
N ALA A 103 7.13 0.22 -7.70
CA ALA A 103 6.79 0.66 -6.36
C ALA A 103 5.28 0.94 -6.31
N SER A 104 4.53 0.09 -5.64
CA SER A 104 3.06 0.12 -5.63
C SER A 104 2.50 0.57 -4.28
N VAL A 105 1.34 1.22 -4.31
CA VAL A 105 0.50 1.45 -3.12
C VAL A 105 -0.79 0.63 -3.17
N THR A 106 -0.89 -0.27 -4.14
CA THR A 106 -2.11 -1.05 -4.41
C THR A 106 -1.88 -2.56 -4.43
N THR A 107 -0.67 -3.03 -4.67
CA THR A 107 -0.36 -4.47 -4.76
C THR A 107 -0.28 -5.11 -3.38
N SER A 108 -1.00 -6.22 -3.20
CA SER A 108 -1.10 -7.00 -1.97
C SER A 108 -0.72 -8.47 -2.19
N GLU A 109 -0.71 -9.27 -1.12
CA GLU A 109 -0.49 -10.71 -1.17
C GLU A 109 -1.51 -11.42 -2.09
N THR A 110 -2.77 -11.00 -2.00
CA THR A 110 -3.84 -11.56 -2.82
C THR A 110 -3.60 -11.30 -4.31
N ASP A 111 -3.17 -10.08 -4.65
CA ASP A 111 -2.86 -9.73 -6.04
C ASP A 111 -1.68 -10.55 -6.57
N ILE A 112 -0.63 -10.73 -5.75
CA ILE A 112 0.55 -11.55 -6.13
C ILE A 112 0.16 -13.01 -6.35
N GLN A 113 -0.69 -13.58 -5.49
CA GLN A 113 -1.17 -14.95 -5.67
C GLN A 113 -1.99 -15.10 -6.97
N GLN A 114 -2.84 -14.11 -7.28
CA GLN A 114 -3.69 -14.15 -8.48
C GLN A 114 -2.91 -13.98 -9.78
N MET A 115 -1.95 -13.05 -9.84
CA MET A 115 -1.18 -12.81 -11.06
C MET A 115 -0.02 -13.79 -11.26
N GLY A 116 0.35 -14.52 -10.23
CA GLY A 116 1.51 -15.43 -10.22
C GLY A 116 2.70 -14.83 -9.48
N VAL A 117 3.18 -15.57 -8.48
CA VAL A 117 4.22 -15.13 -7.54
C VAL A 117 5.47 -14.63 -8.24
N HIS A 118 5.90 -15.31 -9.33
CA HIS A 118 7.09 -14.94 -10.09
C HIS A 118 7.02 -13.53 -10.71
N LEU A 119 5.82 -13.03 -11.01
CA LEU A 119 5.63 -11.68 -11.55
C LEU A 119 5.79 -10.61 -10.46
N GLY A 120 5.34 -10.91 -9.24
CA GLY A 120 5.43 -9.98 -8.11
C GLY A 120 6.78 -9.92 -7.44
N THR A 121 7.58 -10.99 -7.53
CA THR A 121 8.84 -11.14 -6.78
C THR A 121 9.84 -10.00 -7.06
N GLY A 122 10.40 -9.43 -6.00
CA GLY A 122 11.39 -8.35 -6.07
C GLY A 122 10.80 -6.94 -6.11
N HIS A 123 9.53 -6.79 -6.43
CA HIS A 123 8.84 -5.49 -6.45
C HIS A 123 8.50 -4.99 -5.04
N ILE A 124 8.28 -3.69 -4.92
CA ILE A 124 8.08 -2.99 -3.64
C ILE A 124 6.61 -2.57 -3.51
N SER A 125 6.04 -2.79 -2.34
CA SER A 125 4.70 -2.28 -2.02
C SER A 125 4.69 -1.55 -0.68
N ALA A 126 3.81 -0.56 -0.55
CA ALA A 126 3.50 0.07 0.73
C ALA A 126 2.07 -0.25 1.16
N ALA A 127 1.92 -0.65 2.40
CA ALA A 127 0.63 -0.98 3.00
C ALA A 127 0.64 -0.68 4.50
N THR A 128 -0.52 -0.69 5.10
CA THR A 128 -0.67 -0.63 6.57
C THR A 128 -0.44 -2.01 7.20
N TYR A 129 -0.71 -3.05 6.44
CA TYR A 129 -0.61 -4.44 6.87
C TYR A 129 0.04 -5.29 5.79
N PHE A 130 0.88 -6.22 6.22
CA PHE A 130 1.33 -7.40 5.46
C PHE A 130 1.09 -8.65 6.30
N GLN A 131 0.70 -9.76 5.66
CA GLN A 131 0.47 -11.03 6.36
C GLN A 131 1.72 -11.49 7.16
N SER A 132 2.91 -11.11 6.70
CA SER A 132 4.19 -11.43 7.31
C SER A 132 4.47 -10.72 8.65
N ILE A 133 3.59 -9.83 9.13
CA ILE A 133 3.73 -9.20 10.45
C ILE A 133 3.78 -10.26 11.53
N ASP A 134 4.90 -10.32 12.27
CA ASP A 134 5.14 -11.33 13.29
C ASP A 134 4.69 -10.86 14.68
N THR A 135 3.36 -10.91 14.90
CA THR A 135 2.76 -10.70 16.24
C THR A 135 1.90 -11.90 16.63
N PRO A 136 1.75 -12.20 17.93
CA PRO A 136 0.88 -13.30 18.39
C PRO A 136 -0.57 -13.15 17.89
N LEU A 137 -1.10 -11.92 17.92
CA LEU A 137 -2.46 -11.64 17.47
C LEU A 137 -2.61 -11.88 15.97
N ASN A 138 -1.67 -11.39 15.15
CA ASN A 138 -1.72 -11.61 13.70
C ASN A 138 -1.67 -13.11 13.36
N ARG A 139 -0.76 -13.87 13.98
CA ARG A 139 -0.69 -15.32 13.79
C ARG A 139 -2.02 -16.03 14.14
N GLN A 140 -2.65 -15.63 15.24
CA GLN A 140 -3.95 -16.17 15.65
C GLN A 140 -5.03 -15.83 14.62
N CYS A 141 -5.12 -14.58 14.17
CA CYS A 141 -6.11 -14.14 13.20
C CYS A 141 -5.94 -14.85 11.84
N ILE A 142 -4.70 -15.02 11.37
CA ILE A 142 -4.38 -15.78 10.15
C ILE A 142 -4.81 -17.24 10.30
N ALA A 143 -4.54 -17.88 11.45
CA ALA A 143 -4.94 -19.26 11.69
C ALA A 143 -6.48 -19.43 11.64
N GLN A 144 -7.22 -18.52 12.28
CA GLN A 144 -8.69 -18.50 12.23
C GLN A 144 -9.22 -18.27 10.80
N TYR A 145 -8.61 -17.32 10.06
CA TYR A 145 -8.99 -17.07 8.68
C TYR A 145 -8.80 -18.31 7.80
N ARG A 146 -7.67 -18.99 7.94
CA ARG A 146 -7.37 -20.23 7.19
C ARG A 146 -8.27 -21.41 7.58
N GLU A 147 -8.66 -21.50 8.85
CA GLU A 147 -9.64 -22.49 9.30
C GLU A 147 -11.00 -22.28 8.64
N MET A 148 -11.44 -21.03 8.49
CA MET A 148 -12.74 -20.68 7.92
C MET A 148 -12.77 -20.76 6.39
N PHE A 149 -11.70 -20.36 5.72
CA PHE A 149 -11.71 -20.12 4.26
C PHE A 149 -10.75 -21.03 3.47
N GLY A 150 -9.92 -21.81 4.16
CA GLY A 150 -8.97 -22.76 3.56
C GLY A 150 -7.51 -22.43 3.83
N GLN A 151 -6.69 -23.48 3.98
CA GLN A 151 -5.30 -23.39 4.45
C GLN A 151 -4.37 -22.62 3.50
N HIS A 152 -4.72 -22.50 2.22
CA HIS A 152 -3.93 -21.81 1.21
C HIS A 152 -4.31 -20.32 1.07
N GLN A 153 -5.34 -19.88 1.80
CA GLN A 153 -5.77 -18.50 1.73
C GLN A 153 -4.77 -17.56 2.40
N VAL A 154 -4.58 -16.41 1.78
CA VAL A 154 -3.75 -15.32 2.30
C VAL A 154 -4.61 -14.16 2.78
N THR A 155 -4.15 -13.50 3.82
CA THR A 155 -4.72 -12.24 4.29
C THR A 155 -3.96 -11.07 3.67
N ASP A 156 -4.64 -9.95 3.53
CA ASP A 156 -4.06 -8.72 3.00
C ASP A 156 -4.57 -7.49 3.77
N ARG A 157 -4.12 -6.32 3.37
CA ARG A 157 -4.53 -5.04 3.98
C ARG A 157 -6.04 -4.79 3.93
N CYS A 158 -6.75 -5.28 2.89
CA CYS A 158 -8.19 -5.07 2.76
C CYS A 158 -8.95 -5.94 3.76
N TRP A 159 -8.52 -7.20 3.91
CA TRP A 159 -9.03 -8.10 4.94
C TRP A 159 -8.79 -7.52 6.35
N GLU A 160 -7.58 -7.05 6.62
CA GLU A 160 -7.22 -6.53 7.94
C GLU A 160 -8.00 -5.25 8.27
N ALA A 161 -8.15 -4.34 7.32
CA ALA A 161 -8.96 -3.14 7.49
C ALA A 161 -10.43 -3.49 7.79
N ALA A 162 -11.02 -4.43 7.07
CA ALA A 162 -12.38 -4.91 7.33
C ALA A 162 -12.50 -5.55 8.71
N TYR A 163 -11.51 -6.37 9.10
CA TYR A 163 -11.47 -7.04 10.40
C TYR A 163 -11.53 -6.04 11.56
N PHE A 164 -10.58 -5.11 11.65
CA PHE A 164 -10.57 -4.20 12.80
C PHE A 164 -11.73 -3.19 12.81
N GLN A 165 -12.23 -2.78 11.63
CA GLN A 165 -13.38 -1.87 11.54
C GLN A 165 -14.63 -2.48 12.16
N VAL A 166 -14.92 -3.75 11.89
CA VAL A 166 -16.07 -4.45 12.49
C VAL A 166 -15.93 -4.53 14.01
N HIS A 167 -14.73 -4.84 14.50
CA HIS A 167 -14.47 -4.89 15.93
C HIS A 167 -14.56 -3.52 16.61
N LEU A 168 -14.05 -2.46 15.97
CA LEU A 168 -14.21 -1.09 16.45
C LEU A 168 -15.66 -0.67 16.52
N LEU A 169 -16.45 -0.97 15.48
CA LEU A 169 -17.89 -0.68 15.46
C LEU A 169 -18.63 -1.43 16.57
N ALA A 170 -18.40 -2.72 16.72
CA ALA A 170 -19.01 -3.52 17.78
C ALA A 170 -18.66 -2.98 19.17
N LYS A 171 -17.40 -2.61 19.39
CA LYS A 171 -16.93 -1.99 20.63
C LYS A 171 -17.59 -0.63 20.89
N ALA A 172 -17.77 0.19 19.85
CA ALA A 172 -18.43 1.48 19.95
C ALA A 172 -19.93 1.34 20.32
N ILE A 173 -20.65 0.43 19.67
CA ILE A 173 -22.06 0.13 19.97
C ILE A 173 -22.20 -0.37 21.42
N ALA A 174 -21.40 -1.34 21.82
CA ALA A 174 -21.43 -1.88 23.17
C ALA A 174 -21.15 -0.81 24.24
N ARG A 175 -20.23 0.11 23.97
CA ARG A 175 -19.87 1.20 24.87
C ARG A 175 -20.91 2.32 24.89
N ALA A 176 -21.56 2.61 23.74
CA ALA A 176 -22.65 3.56 23.63
C ALA A 176 -23.94 3.06 24.29
N GLY A 177 -24.14 1.74 24.36
CA GLY A 177 -25.41 1.12 24.76
C GLY A 177 -26.57 1.43 23.80
N SER A 178 -26.26 1.83 22.58
CA SER A 178 -27.18 2.33 21.57
C SER A 178 -26.67 1.97 20.17
N THR A 179 -27.61 1.83 19.22
CA THR A 179 -27.30 1.68 17.78
C THR A 179 -27.59 2.98 17.00
N GLU A 180 -28.02 4.04 17.69
CA GLU A 180 -28.22 5.33 17.06
C GLU A 180 -26.90 5.90 16.56
N VAL A 181 -26.89 6.44 15.35
CA VAL A 181 -25.68 6.87 14.65
C VAL A 181 -24.88 7.89 15.46
N GLU A 182 -25.56 8.89 16.02
CA GLU A 182 -24.91 9.96 16.78
C GLU A 182 -24.22 9.45 18.04
N ASP A 183 -24.86 8.53 18.78
CA ASP A 183 -24.31 7.92 19.99
C ASP A 183 -23.06 7.09 19.67
N VAL A 184 -23.13 6.31 18.59
CA VAL A 184 -22.01 5.48 18.12
C VAL A 184 -20.85 6.36 17.65
N LEU A 185 -21.10 7.40 16.84
CA LEU A 185 -20.08 8.33 16.35
C LEU A 185 -19.35 9.05 17.49
N GLN A 186 -20.09 9.51 18.51
CA GLN A 186 -19.49 10.14 19.70
C GLN A 186 -18.57 9.16 20.44
N THR A 187 -18.99 7.89 20.55
CA THR A 187 -18.22 6.86 21.25
C THR A 187 -17.00 6.39 20.44
N MET A 188 -17.04 6.50 19.12
CA MET A 188 -15.91 6.14 18.26
C MET A 188 -14.72 7.10 18.38
N ARG A 189 -14.92 8.33 18.81
CA ARG A 189 -13.85 9.33 18.96
C ARG A 189 -12.78 8.86 19.93
N GLY A 190 -11.54 8.77 19.47
CA GLY A 190 -10.40 8.30 20.25
C GLY A 190 -10.43 6.81 20.61
N LEU A 191 -11.38 6.04 20.07
CA LEU A 191 -11.51 4.62 20.36
C LEU A 191 -10.30 3.86 19.82
N GLU A 192 -9.72 3.00 20.65
CA GLU A 192 -8.55 2.17 20.34
C GLU A 192 -8.94 0.69 20.21
N TYR A 193 -8.18 -0.01 19.37
CA TYR A 193 -8.28 -1.46 19.20
C TYR A 193 -6.92 -2.07 18.90
N ASP A 194 -6.61 -3.22 19.50
CA ASP A 194 -5.42 -4.00 19.17
C ASP A 194 -5.73 -4.85 17.94
N ALA A 195 -5.28 -4.39 16.78
CA ALA A 195 -5.49 -5.01 15.47
C ALA A 195 -4.30 -5.90 15.06
N PRO A 196 -4.44 -6.78 14.05
CA PRO A 196 -3.32 -7.58 13.54
C PRO A 196 -2.09 -6.75 13.14
N GLN A 197 -2.28 -5.54 12.63
CA GLN A 197 -1.20 -4.61 12.28
C GLN A 197 -0.54 -3.93 13.49
N GLY A 198 -1.13 -4.02 14.67
CA GLY A 198 -0.77 -3.26 15.86
C GLY A 198 -1.94 -2.42 16.37
N ARG A 199 -1.70 -1.62 17.40
CA ARG A 199 -2.77 -0.77 17.98
C ARG A 199 -3.18 0.32 17.01
N VAL A 200 -4.46 0.37 16.69
CA VAL A 200 -5.11 1.41 15.88
C VAL A 200 -5.96 2.32 16.76
N ARG A 201 -6.18 3.57 16.34
CA ARG A 201 -7.00 4.55 17.05
C ARG A 201 -7.79 5.39 16.06
N ILE A 202 -9.05 5.64 16.35
CA ILE A 202 -9.87 6.59 15.58
C ILE A 202 -9.52 8.02 15.99
N ASP A 203 -9.27 8.89 15.01
CA ASP A 203 -9.02 10.30 15.26
C ASP A 203 -10.30 10.99 15.80
N GLU A 204 -10.12 11.85 16.79
CA GLU A 204 -11.21 12.50 17.52
C GLU A 204 -11.97 13.54 16.67
N HIS A 205 -11.33 14.05 15.61
CA HIS A 205 -11.84 15.18 14.83
C HIS A 205 -12.40 14.78 13.47
N ASN A 206 -11.80 13.75 12.83
CA ASN A 206 -12.13 13.41 11.43
C ASN A 206 -12.61 11.97 11.24
N HIS A 207 -12.67 11.16 12.29
CA HIS A 207 -13.07 9.75 12.30
C HIS A 207 -12.20 8.81 11.41
N HIS A 208 -11.10 9.30 10.88
CA HIS A 208 -10.10 8.44 10.24
C HIS A 208 -9.28 7.70 11.29
N THR A 209 -8.59 6.65 10.86
CA THR A 209 -7.84 5.78 11.77
C THR A 209 -6.34 6.06 11.68
N TYR A 210 -5.67 6.15 12.84
CA TYR A 210 -4.22 6.10 12.94
C TYR A 210 -3.76 4.69 12.56
N LEU A 211 -2.90 4.58 11.55
CA LEU A 211 -2.43 3.32 10.99
C LEU A 211 -0.91 3.31 10.86
N TYR A 212 -0.30 2.15 10.99
CA TYR A 212 1.11 1.99 10.69
C TYR A 212 1.36 2.06 9.18
N SER A 213 2.52 2.59 8.79
CA SER A 213 2.99 2.54 7.41
C SER A 213 4.12 1.55 7.29
N ARG A 214 4.01 0.61 6.37
CA ARG A 214 5.01 -0.40 6.09
C ARG A 214 5.40 -0.38 4.63
N ILE A 215 6.63 -0.78 4.36
CA ILE A 215 7.14 -1.01 3.02
C ILE A 215 7.68 -2.43 3.00
N GLY A 216 7.25 -3.21 2.04
CA GLY A 216 7.66 -4.59 1.87
C GLY A 216 8.14 -4.87 0.45
N ARG A 217 9.06 -5.83 0.33
CA ARG A 217 9.48 -6.41 -0.93
C ARG A 217 8.82 -7.76 -1.10
N ALA A 218 8.15 -7.98 -2.22
CA ALA A 218 7.57 -9.27 -2.52
C ALA A 218 8.65 -10.33 -2.70
N ASN A 219 8.47 -11.48 -2.05
CA ASN A 219 9.41 -12.60 -2.05
C ASN A 219 8.88 -13.79 -2.87
N ALA A 220 9.69 -14.84 -2.98
CA ALA A 220 9.40 -16.02 -3.78
C ALA A 220 8.26 -16.89 -3.22
N GLU A 221 7.82 -16.65 -1.99
CA GLU A 221 6.68 -17.30 -1.34
C GLU A 221 5.38 -16.54 -1.57
N GLY A 222 5.42 -15.41 -2.29
CA GLY A 222 4.27 -14.53 -2.53
C GLY A 222 3.84 -13.73 -1.30
N GLN A 223 4.77 -13.53 -0.38
CA GLN A 223 4.63 -12.71 0.82
C GLN A 223 5.51 -11.46 0.69
N PHE A 224 5.46 -10.57 1.68
CA PHE A 224 6.30 -9.38 1.72
C PHE A 224 7.32 -9.45 2.86
N ASP A 225 8.60 -9.31 2.54
CA ASP A 225 9.65 -9.04 3.51
C ASP A 225 9.58 -7.57 3.91
N ILE A 226 9.32 -7.28 5.16
CA ILE A 226 9.13 -5.91 5.66
C ILE A 226 10.49 -5.21 5.71
N LEU A 227 10.67 -4.19 4.88
CA LEU A 227 11.88 -3.38 4.76
C LEU A 227 11.84 -2.14 5.66
N TYR A 228 10.65 -1.64 5.92
CA TYR A 228 10.39 -0.46 6.76
C TYR A 228 9.07 -0.60 7.49
N GLU A 229 9.04 -0.12 8.72
CA GLU A 229 7.83 0.03 9.53
C GLU A 229 7.92 1.35 10.31
N SER A 230 6.86 2.16 10.31
CA SER A 230 6.80 3.35 11.13
C SER A 230 6.82 2.99 12.63
N GLN A 231 7.55 3.74 13.44
CA GLN A 231 7.65 3.48 14.89
C GLN A 231 6.29 3.56 15.59
N ASN A 232 5.43 4.47 15.12
CA ASN A 232 4.11 4.70 15.66
C ASN A 232 3.06 4.70 14.53
N ALA A 233 1.80 4.47 14.90
CA ALA A 233 0.68 4.70 14.00
C ALA A 233 0.63 6.18 13.60
N LEU A 234 0.55 6.44 12.31
CA LEU A 234 0.60 7.79 11.73
C LEU A 234 -0.77 8.45 11.85
N LYS A 235 -0.75 9.75 12.17
CA LYS A 235 -1.97 10.56 12.19
C LYS A 235 -2.57 10.64 10.79
N PRO A 236 -3.88 10.40 10.64
CA PRO A 236 -4.54 10.56 9.35
C PRO A 236 -4.61 12.04 8.94
N ASP A 237 -4.31 12.30 7.67
CA ASP A 237 -4.53 13.58 7.01
C ASP A 237 -5.48 13.34 5.82
N PRO A 238 -6.81 13.47 6.03
CA PRO A 238 -7.80 13.10 5.02
C PRO A 238 -7.84 14.05 3.82
N TYR A 239 -7.28 15.24 3.95
CA TYR A 239 -7.33 16.26 2.89
C TYR A 239 -6.01 16.39 2.13
N ALA A 240 -4.88 16.04 2.76
CA ALA A 240 -3.53 16.08 2.17
C ALA A 240 -3.26 17.37 1.34
N ILE A 241 -3.77 18.53 1.83
CA ILE A 241 -3.68 19.80 1.10
C ILE A 241 -2.25 20.35 1.12
N ALA A 242 -1.57 20.15 2.27
CA ALA A 242 -0.15 20.50 2.46
C ALA A 242 0.50 19.38 3.28
N PRO A 243 0.86 18.26 2.64
CA PRO A 243 1.44 17.15 3.36
C PRO A 243 2.78 17.56 4.00
N ASP A 244 2.93 17.28 5.29
CA ASP A 244 4.20 17.45 5.98
C ASP A 244 5.16 16.31 5.60
N PHE A 245 6.16 16.61 4.81
CA PHE A 245 7.18 15.66 4.37
C PHE A 245 8.40 15.61 5.31
N SER A 246 8.47 16.46 6.34
CA SER A 246 9.63 16.63 7.22
C SER A 246 9.87 15.46 8.19
N GLY A 247 8.86 14.65 8.46
CA GLY A 247 8.92 13.55 9.46
C GLY A 247 9.68 12.30 9.03
N TRP A 248 10.28 12.26 7.83
CA TRP A 248 11.03 11.10 7.36
C TRP A 248 12.46 11.08 7.93
N SER A 249 12.85 9.96 8.54
CA SER A 249 14.24 9.64 8.88
C SER A 249 14.57 8.25 8.34
N SER A 250 15.60 8.16 7.52
CA SER A 250 16.10 6.89 6.96
C SER A 250 16.56 5.88 8.03
N GLN A 251 16.77 6.36 9.26
CA GLN A 251 17.20 5.53 10.39
C GLN A 251 16.02 4.96 11.20
N SER A 252 14.80 5.45 10.98
CA SER A 252 13.64 5.07 11.80
C SER A 252 13.03 3.71 11.46
N GLY A 253 13.54 2.99 10.49
CA GLY A 253 12.97 1.73 10.00
C GLY A 253 13.89 0.51 9.96
N ARG A 254 15.08 0.55 10.54
CA ARG A 254 15.92 -0.66 10.60
C ARG A 254 15.58 -1.45 11.85
N ARG A 255 14.95 -2.61 11.66
CA ARG A 255 15.13 -3.73 12.61
C ARG A 255 16.44 -4.45 12.26
N PRO A 256 17.19 -4.91 13.29
CA PRO A 256 18.38 -5.73 13.08
C PRO A 256 18.03 -7.06 12.40
#